data_d69c20aa5519e1079857b86cfdf263c9
#
_entry.id   d69c20aa5519e1079857b86cfdf263c9
#
_cell.length_a   1.000
_cell.length_b   1.000
_cell.length_c   1.000
_cell.angle_alpha   90.00
_cell.angle_beta   90.00
_cell.angle_gamma   90.00
#
_symmetry.space_group_name_H-M   'P 1'
#
loop_
_entity.id
_entity.type
_entity.pdbx_description
1 polymer ?
#
loop_
_entity_poly.entity_id
_entity_poly.type
_entity_poly.pdbx_seq_one_letter_code
_entity_poly.pdbx_strand_id
1 'polypeptide(L)'
;MSNKTNNFPVHIFPKVVSDYINEYTVNNSFDPNYMSSAFISLVSTLIGGNYRAEVCKEWKEPPIIWNAIVGNSGDKKSPSVGLILKPLDDLNAELHRQYQAAYDEATDDEERRLIRAKQIVVGDITYESLIQVLNNNPFVLLNVDELLTLFSDGNRLSKNIDSLLSIFNQRPISLNRKTDSEKKLIRNPSLGLIGGFQHKLLDKFIGNGRMESGFVMRFLFTLRSEVRHKLIIKDANPKIVDDYTDFIAKLLTVQQYNTEIKDIPLNVEALEVFNDWRNINREVRDELKCGEMNEYLSKIEGYIPRLAIVVEMVDRVNNNDEIKIISKYAVERAIDLTAYYVANFEHLLKGSKIILGDANKKRSCVADLMKSLTPKVRKRTVKTLYDKGHSKVTISHSLGIPASTLNDQLSSERKNKGK
;
A
#
# COMPACT_ATOMS: atom_id res chain seq x y z
N MET A 1 -28.23 -9.99 6.07
CA MET A 1 -26.89 -10.47 6.52
C MET A 1 -25.99 -9.26 6.50
N SER A 2 -25.56 -8.79 7.65
CA SER A 2 -24.71 -7.59 7.79
C SER A 2 -23.39 -7.85 7.05
N ASN A 3 -23.15 -7.15 5.94
CA ASN A 3 -21.84 -7.02 5.34
C ASN A 3 -20.98 -6.25 6.37
N LYS A 4 -20.20 -7.00 7.18
CA LYS A 4 -19.20 -6.34 8.01
C LYS A 4 -18.16 -5.77 7.05
N THR A 5 -18.21 -4.48 6.83
CA THR A 5 -17.18 -3.75 6.12
C THR A 5 -15.87 -3.92 6.84
N ASN A 6 -14.89 -4.05 6.03
CA ASN A 6 -13.53 -4.18 6.43
C ASN A 6 -12.99 -2.78 6.73
N ASN A 7 -12.93 -2.41 8.01
CA ASN A 7 -12.30 -1.16 8.42
C ASN A 7 -10.79 -1.34 8.45
N PHE A 8 -10.08 -0.32 8.03
CA PHE A 8 -8.62 -0.30 8.11
C PHE A 8 -8.18 -0.47 9.58
N PRO A 9 -7.20 -1.31 9.88
CA PRO A 9 -6.73 -1.55 11.24
C PRO A 9 -5.84 -0.39 11.76
N VAL A 10 -6.43 0.80 12.00
CA VAL A 10 -5.72 2.03 12.40
C VAL A 10 -4.86 1.84 13.65
N HIS A 11 -5.22 0.88 14.51
CA HIS A 11 -4.49 0.57 15.74
C HIS A 11 -3.07 0.04 15.55
N ILE A 12 -2.69 -0.30 14.30
CA ILE A 12 -1.31 -0.70 13.98
C ILE A 12 -0.35 0.50 13.93
N PHE A 13 -0.89 1.71 13.81
CA PHE A 13 -0.09 2.91 13.76
C PHE A 13 0.26 3.42 15.16
N PRO A 14 1.38 4.12 15.34
CA PRO A 14 1.67 4.83 16.56
C PRO A 14 0.56 5.81 16.93
N LYS A 15 0.49 6.14 18.23
CA LYS A 15 -0.56 7.03 18.75
C LYS A 15 -0.62 8.37 18.00
N VAL A 16 0.52 8.96 17.66
CA VAL A 16 0.60 10.24 16.93
C VAL A 16 -0.14 10.19 15.60
N VAL A 17 -0.02 9.10 14.85
CA VAL A 17 -0.70 8.91 13.55
C VAL A 17 -2.18 8.57 13.74
N SER A 18 -2.49 7.66 14.67
CA SER A 18 -3.88 7.28 14.93
C SER A 18 -4.70 8.43 15.52
N ASP A 19 -4.12 9.28 16.38
CA ASP A 19 -4.77 10.47 16.91
C ASP A 19 -5.07 11.48 15.79
N TYR A 20 -4.12 11.70 14.86
CA TYR A 20 -4.33 12.59 13.72
C TYR A 20 -5.48 12.11 12.81
N ILE A 21 -5.50 10.82 12.46
CA ILE A 21 -6.57 10.23 11.66
C ILE A 21 -7.91 10.35 12.38
N ASN A 22 -7.96 10.03 13.68
CA ASN A 22 -9.18 10.09 14.48
C ASN A 22 -9.70 11.52 14.63
N GLU A 23 -8.82 12.50 14.82
CA GLU A 23 -9.19 13.92 14.95
C GLU A 23 -9.98 14.38 13.73
N TYR A 24 -9.49 14.16 12.53
CA TYR A 24 -10.17 14.56 11.31
C TYR A 24 -11.38 13.68 10.96
N THR A 25 -11.37 12.42 11.36
CA THR A 25 -12.52 11.53 11.17
C THR A 25 -13.69 11.97 12.03
N VAL A 26 -13.47 12.28 13.30
CA VAL A 26 -14.53 12.68 14.24
C VAL A 26 -14.99 14.10 13.98
N ASN A 27 -14.06 15.04 13.80
CA ASN A 27 -14.39 16.46 13.72
C ASN A 27 -14.90 16.91 12.33
N ASN A 28 -14.43 16.26 11.26
CA ASN A 28 -14.71 16.71 9.90
C ASN A 28 -15.29 15.63 8.99
N SER A 29 -15.52 14.42 9.52
CA SER A 29 -16.05 13.27 8.77
C SER A 29 -15.22 12.92 7.54
N PHE A 30 -13.90 13.00 7.65
CA PHE A 30 -12.99 12.41 6.67
C PHE A 30 -12.97 10.89 6.84
N ASP A 31 -12.63 10.18 5.78
CA ASP A 31 -12.68 8.73 5.80
C ASP A 31 -11.37 8.14 6.36
N PRO A 32 -11.42 7.39 7.49
CA PRO A 32 -10.23 6.84 8.12
C PRO A 32 -9.51 5.80 7.25
N ASN A 33 -10.23 5.05 6.40
CA ASN A 33 -9.62 4.07 5.50
C ASN A 33 -8.77 4.78 4.43
N TYR A 34 -9.30 5.87 3.86
CA TYR A 34 -8.58 6.66 2.86
C TYR A 34 -7.33 7.33 3.45
N MET A 35 -7.49 7.94 4.64
CA MET A 35 -6.37 8.56 5.36
C MET A 35 -5.30 7.53 5.70
N SER A 36 -5.68 6.37 6.21
CA SER A 36 -4.75 5.30 6.59
C SER A 36 -3.96 4.75 5.41
N SER A 37 -4.64 4.51 4.27
CA SER A 37 -3.96 4.05 3.05
C SER A 37 -3.06 5.13 2.45
N ALA A 38 -3.44 6.41 2.56
CA ALA A 38 -2.59 7.53 2.17
C ALA A 38 -1.32 7.60 3.04
N PHE A 39 -1.44 7.35 4.36
CA PHE A 39 -0.28 7.29 5.25
C PHE A 39 0.69 6.17 4.88
N ILE A 40 0.19 4.97 4.57
CA ILE A 40 1.03 3.88 4.06
C ILE A 40 1.74 4.30 2.76
N SER A 41 1.05 4.97 1.83
CA SER A 41 1.66 5.48 0.58
C SER A 41 2.72 6.54 0.85
N LEU A 42 2.48 7.45 1.79
CA LEU A 42 3.44 8.47 2.21
C LEU A 42 4.73 7.82 2.72
N VAL A 43 4.61 6.95 3.73
CA VAL A 43 5.80 6.30 4.34
C VAL A 43 6.54 5.45 3.32
N SER A 44 5.81 4.62 2.54
CA SER A 44 6.43 3.78 1.52
C SER A 44 7.22 4.59 0.49
N THR A 45 6.69 5.76 0.09
CA THR A 45 7.37 6.67 -0.82
C THR A 45 8.66 7.20 -0.20
N LEU A 46 8.58 7.70 1.04
CA LEU A 46 9.73 8.28 1.72
C LEU A 46 10.88 7.29 1.90
N ILE A 47 10.60 6.02 2.17
CA ILE A 47 11.65 5.01 2.38
C ILE A 47 12.05 4.25 1.12
N GLY A 48 11.25 4.36 0.04
CA GLY A 48 11.39 3.53 -1.16
C GLY A 48 12.68 3.68 -1.95
N GLY A 49 13.34 4.84 -1.83
CA GLY A 49 14.62 5.09 -2.50
C GLY A 49 15.84 4.46 -1.79
N ASN A 50 15.73 4.17 -0.50
CA ASN A 50 16.88 3.87 0.36
C ASN A 50 16.80 2.55 1.12
N TYR A 51 15.64 1.90 1.16
CA TYR A 51 15.44 0.69 1.94
C TYR A 51 14.75 -0.39 1.14
N ARG A 52 15.10 -1.66 1.40
CA ARG A 52 14.38 -2.85 0.91
C ARG A 52 14.24 -3.85 2.03
N ALA A 53 13.11 -4.56 2.06
CA ALA A 53 12.97 -5.74 2.91
C ALA A 53 13.73 -6.92 2.29
N GLU A 54 14.63 -7.54 3.03
CA GLU A 54 15.36 -8.74 2.61
C GLU A 54 14.73 -9.97 3.27
N VAL A 55 14.02 -10.77 2.46
CA VAL A 55 13.50 -12.08 2.90
C VAL A 55 14.61 -13.11 2.89
N CYS A 56 15.43 -13.10 1.83
CA CYS A 56 16.70 -13.81 1.71
C CYS A 56 17.59 -13.07 0.69
N LYS A 57 18.82 -13.53 0.46
CA LYS A 57 19.78 -12.87 -0.44
C LYS A 57 19.22 -12.66 -1.85
N GLU A 58 18.47 -13.62 -2.36
CA GLU A 58 17.89 -13.64 -3.70
C GLU A 58 16.51 -13.00 -3.78
N TRP A 59 15.89 -12.70 -2.64
CA TRP A 59 14.55 -12.12 -2.58
C TRP A 59 14.51 -10.87 -1.71
N LYS A 60 14.44 -9.74 -2.38
CA LYS A 60 14.38 -8.41 -1.77
C LYS A 60 13.21 -7.65 -2.36
N GLU A 61 12.40 -7.04 -1.49
CA GLU A 61 11.24 -6.28 -1.89
C GLU A 61 11.40 -4.80 -1.57
N PRO A 62 11.32 -3.92 -2.59
CA PRO A 62 11.30 -2.49 -2.34
C PRO A 62 9.94 -2.10 -1.72
N PRO A 63 9.87 -1.12 -0.81
CA PRO A 63 8.61 -0.68 -0.22
C PRO A 63 7.76 0.17 -1.19
N ILE A 64 7.71 -0.20 -2.45
CA ILE A 64 6.91 0.49 -3.46
C ILE A 64 5.47 0.00 -3.37
N ILE A 65 4.54 0.92 -3.11
CA ILE A 65 3.11 0.63 -2.91
C ILE A 65 2.29 1.48 -3.88
N TRP A 66 1.33 0.82 -4.55
CA TRP A 66 0.33 1.47 -5.37
C TRP A 66 -1.04 1.30 -4.75
N ASN A 67 -1.68 2.41 -4.39
CA ASN A 67 -2.99 2.44 -3.76
C ASN A 67 -4.07 2.99 -4.69
N ALA A 68 -5.19 2.28 -4.76
CA ALA A 68 -6.41 2.72 -5.44
C ALA A 68 -7.50 3.04 -4.42
N ILE A 69 -7.85 4.31 -4.30
CA ILE A 69 -8.87 4.82 -3.38
C ILE A 69 -10.23 4.80 -4.09
N VAL A 70 -11.10 3.89 -3.68
CA VAL A 70 -12.38 3.63 -4.35
C VAL A 70 -13.55 4.20 -3.58
N GLY A 71 -14.36 5.03 -4.23
CA GLY A 71 -15.56 5.61 -3.61
C GLY A 71 -16.38 6.40 -4.63
N ASN A 72 -17.57 6.82 -4.24
CA ASN A 72 -18.43 7.64 -5.08
C ASN A 72 -17.93 9.09 -5.18
N SER A 73 -18.51 9.85 -6.08
CA SER A 73 -18.33 11.30 -6.09
C SER A 73 -18.86 11.87 -4.77
N GLY A 74 -18.11 12.78 -4.14
CA GLY A 74 -18.47 13.37 -2.84
C GLY A 74 -18.03 12.58 -1.61
N ASP A 75 -17.42 11.40 -1.74
CA ASP A 75 -16.91 10.59 -0.61
C ASP A 75 -15.62 11.14 0.01
N LYS A 76 -15.27 12.40 -0.28
CA LYS A 76 -14.07 13.10 0.26
C LYS A 76 -12.74 12.34 0.05
N LYS A 77 -12.61 11.62 -1.08
CA LYS A 77 -11.35 10.87 -1.41
C LYS A 77 -10.13 11.79 -1.39
N SER A 78 -10.08 12.75 -2.32
CA SER A 78 -8.95 13.69 -2.47
C SER A 78 -8.69 14.50 -1.21
N PRO A 79 -9.71 15.08 -0.51
CA PRO A 79 -9.45 15.79 0.75
C PRO A 79 -8.87 14.89 1.85
N SER A 80 -9.31 13.62 1.97
CA SER A 80 -8.77 12.69 2.97
C SER A 80 -7.30 12.35 2.68
N VAL A 81 -6.96 12.14 1.42
CA VAL A 81 -5.58 11.89 0.97
C VAL A 81 -4.73 13.15 1.17
N GLY A 82 -5.22 14.32 0.76
CA GLY A 82 -4.49 15.60 0.85
C GLY A 82 -4.11 15.97 2.27
N LEU A 83 -4.98 15.71 3.28
CA LEU A 83 -4.64 15.96 4.68
C LEU A 83 -3.40 15.19 5.13
N ILE A 84 -3.30 13.93 4.73
CA ILE A 84 -2.16 13.06 5.08
C ILE A 84 -0.90 13.48 4.32
N LEU A 85 -1.04 13.86 3.04
CA LEU A 85 0.09 14.20 2.18
C LEU A 85 0.56 15.66 2.35
N LYS A 86 -0.18 16.49 3.10
CA LYS A 86 0.15 17.90 3.28
C LYS A 86 1.63 18.19 3.61
N PRO A 87 2.29 17.46 4.53
CA PRO A 87 3.71 17.70 4.80
C PRO A 87 4.62 17.49 3.58
N LEU A 88 4.26 16.55 2.67
CA LEU A 88 5.00 16.35 1.42
C LEU A 88 4.72 17.45 0.39
N ASP A 89 3.49 17.95 0.35
CA ASP A 89 3.14 19.09 -0.52
C ASP A 89 3.87 20.36 -0.07
N ASP A 90 3.95 20.60 1.25
CA ASP A 90 4.71 21.71 1.83
C ASP A 90 6.22 21.58 1.52
N LEU A 91 6.79 20.38 1.63
CA LEU A 91 8.18 20.11 1.23
C LEU A 91 8.38 20.32 -0.28
N ASN A 92 7.43 19.87 -1.09
CA ASN A 92 7.48 20.05 -2.55
C ASN A 92 7.50 21.53 -2.94
N ALA A 93 6.69 22.37 -2.25
CA ALA A 93 6.69 23.82 -2.43
C ALA A 93 8.02 24.45 -2.02
N GLU A 94 8.65 23.98 -0.94
CA GLU A 94 9.97 24.44 -0.52
C GLU A 94 11.06 24.07 -1.52
N LEU A 95 11.09 22.83 -2.00
CA LEU A 95 12.02 22.38 -3.04
C LEU A 95 11.89 23.21 -4.33
N HIS A 96 10.66 23.59 -4.68
CA HIS A 96 10.42 24.46 -5.83
C HIS A 96 10.96 25.87 -5.60
N ARG A 97 10.77 26.45 -4.41
CA ARG A 97 11.35 27.77 -4.07
C ARG A 97 12.88 27.76 -4.14
N GLN A 98 13.51 26.71 -3.60
CA GLN A 98 14.97 26.55 -3.66
C GLN A 98 15.47 26.42 -5.11
N TYR A 99 14.75 25.68 -5.94
CA TYR A 99 15.06 25.59 -7.37
C TYR A 99 14.97 26.95 -8.06
N GLN A 100 13.91 27.72 -7.83
CA GLN A 100 13.74 29.04 -8.42
C GLN A 100 14.84 30.01 -7.97
N ALA A 101 15.13 30.06 -6.68
CA ALA A 101 16.20 30.89 -6.15
C ALA A 101 17.57 30.59 -6.81
N ALA A 102 17.92 29.28 -6.87
CA ALA A 102 19.17 28.87 -7.52
C ALA A 102 19.19 29.22 -9.03
N TYR A 103 18.03 29.06 -9.71
CA TYR A 103 17.91 29.38 -11.13
C TYR A 103 18.05 30.88 -11.40
N ASP A 104 17.52 31.75 -10.52
CA ASP A 104 17.57 33.19 -10.64
C ASP A 104 18.98 33.75 -10.26
N GLU A 105 19.70 33.06 -9.35
CA GLU A 105 21.08 33.39 -8.98
C GLU A 105 22.11 33.00 -10.05
N ALA A 106 21.78 32.04 -10.91
CA ALA A 106 22.68 31.54 -11.94
C ALA A 106 23.00 32.62 -12.98
N THR A 107 24.29 32.83 -13.22
CA THR A 107 24.82 33.94 -14.03
C THR A 107 24.76 33.66 -15.52
N ASP A 108 24.79 32.41 -15.93
CA ASP A 108 24.76 31.99 -17.33
C ASP A 108 23.89 30.75 -17.59
N ASP A 109 23.70 30.45 -18.88
CA ASP A 109 22.87 29.30 -19.33
C ASP A 109 23.50 27.94 -19.01
N GLU A 110 24.81 27.87 -18.84
CA GLU A 110 25.52 26.65 -18.50
C GLU A 110 25.26 26.28 -17.04
N GLU A 111 25.37 27.23 -16.13
CA GLU A 111 24.98 27.08 -14.73
C GLU A 111 23.48 26.67 -14.59
N ARG A 112 22.58 27.38 -15.30
CA ARG A 112 21.14 27.06 -15.30
C ARG A 112 20.84 25.61 -15.74
N ARG A 113 21.58 25.09 -16.73
CA ARG A 113 21.43 23.70 -17.18
C ARG A 113 21.88 22.67 -16.16
N LEU A 114 22.72 23.01 -15.21
CA LEU A 114 23.17 22.12 -14.13
C LEU A 114 22.18 22.03 -12.98
N ILE A 115 21.34 23.07 -12.80
CA ILE A 115 20.35 23.10 -11.72
C ILE A 115 19.23 22.09 -12.03
N ARG A 116 18.96 21.18 -11.11
CA ARG A 116 17.94 20.15 -11.24
C ARG A 116 16.76 20.42 -10.32
N ALA A 117 15.58 20.54 -10.89
CA ALA A 117 14.36 20.59 -10.10
C ALA A 117 14.17 19.26 -9.37
N LYS A 118 13.95 19.33 -8.06
CA LYS A 118 13.53 18.20 -7.23
C LYS A 118 12.03 18.30 -7.00
N GLN A 119 11.34 17.18 -7.16
CA GLN A 119 9.90 17.09 -6.97
C GLN A 119 9.55 15.71 -6.44
N ILE A 120 8.93 15.64 -5.28
CA ILE A 120 8.59 14.40 -4.59
C ILE A 120 7.17 13.95 -4.94
N VAL A 121 6.22 14.89 -4.97
CA VAL A 121 4.83 14.61 -5.32
C VAL A 121 4.56 15.15 -6.72
N VAL A 122 4.07 14.31 -7.59
CA VAL A 122 3.67 14.65 -8.96
C VAL A 122 2.21 14.27 -9.19
N GLY A 123 1.50 15.06 -9.97
CA GLY A 123 0.09 14.81 -10.33
C GLY A 123 -0.04 14.37 -11.80
N ASP A 124 -0.57 15.27 -12.64
CA ASP A 124 -0.66 15.01 -14.09
C ASP A 124 0.74 15.07 -14.72
N ILE A 125 1.19 13.95 -15.29
CA ILE A 125 2.55 13.84 -15.82
C ILE A 125 2.59 12.90 -17.04
N THR A 126 3.42 13.24 -18.02
CA THR A 126 3.74 12.33 -19.12
C THR A 126 4.79 11.30 -18.69
N TYR A 127 4.87 10.18 -19.40
CA TYR A 127 5.88 9.16 -19.11
C TYR A 127 7.31 9.73 -19.16
N GLU A 128 7.59 10.54 -20.16
CA GLU A 128 8.90 11.17 -20.35
C GLU A 128 9.28 12.08 -19.18
N SER A 129 8.33 12.91 -18.75
CA SER A 129 8.54 13.78 -17.60
C SER A 129 8.69 13.00 -16.30
N LEU A 130 7.92 11.92 -16.12
CA LEU A 130 8.05 11.03 -14.96
C LEU A 130 9.45 10.43 -14.87
N ILE A 131 10.00 9.95 -15.98
CA ILE A 131 11.36 9.41 -16.00
C ILE A 131 12.40 10.49 -15.68
N GLN A 132 12.20 11.72 -16.14
CA GLN A 132 13.09 12.83 -15.79
C GLN A 132 13.02 13.16 -14.29
N VAL A 133 11.81 13.18 -13.71
CA VAL A 133 11.63 13.40 -12.27
C VAL A 133 12.29 12.26 -11.47
N LEU A 134 12.09 11.00 -11.85
CA LEU A 134 12.72 9.83 -11.22
C LEU A 134 14.25 9.84 -11.34
N ASN A 135 14.81 10.45 -12.40
CA ASN A 135 16.26 10.60 -12.53
C ASN A 135 16.84 11.64 -11.55
N ASN A 136 16.04 12.62 -11.17
CA ASN A 136 16.47 13.72 -10.30
C ASN A 136 16.15 13.48 -8.82
N ASN A 137 15.31 12.47 -8.52
CA ASN A 137 14.82 12.20 -7.17
C ASN A 137 15.01 10.73 -6.82
N PRO A 138 15.39 10.41 -5.58
CA PRO A 138 15.53 9.03 -5.12
C PRO A 138 14.18 8.31 -5.01
N PHE A 139 13.09 9.05 -4.84
CA PHE A 139 11.73 8.55 -4.70
C PHE A 139 10.72 9.60 -5.18
N VAL A 140 9.58 9.12 -5.67
CA VAL A 140 8.49 9.96 -6.21
C VAL A 140 7.15 9.34 -5.83
N LEU A 141 6.18 10.17 -5.45
CA LEU A 141 4.78 9.80 -5.30
C LEU A 141 3.96 10.39 -6.45
N LEU A 142 3.36 9.53 -7.26
CA LEU A 142 2.36 9.94 -8.21
C LEU A 142 0.99 9.97 -7.51
N ASN A 143 0.48 11.18 -7.25
CA ASN A 143 -0.81 11.42 -6.60
C ASN A 143 -1.79 12.00 -7.61
N VAL A 144 -2.86 11.27 -7.93
CA VAL A 144 -3.85 11.67 -8.93
C VAL A 144 -5.27 11.57 -8.40
N ASP A 145 -6.08 12.58 -8.68
CA ASP A 145 -7.49 12.59 -8.27
C ASP A 145 -8.32 11.49 -8.92
N GLU A 146 -8.04 11.17 -10.18
CA GLU A 146 -8.75 10.14 -10.95
C GLU A 146 -7.75 9.22 -11.67
N LEU A 147 -7.57 8.00 -11.17
CA LEU A 147 -6.62 7.02 -11.72
C LEU A 147 -6.84 6.70 -13.20
N LEU A 148 -8.10 6.74 -13.66
CA LEU A 148 -8.40 6.44 -15.05
C LEU A 148 -7.82 7.45 -16.04
N THR A 149 -7.55 8.68 -15.63
CA THR A 149 -6.94 9.68 -16.51
C THR A 149 -5.55 9.28 -16.96
N LEU A 150 -4.80 8.58 -16.10
CA LEU A 150 -3.46 8.05 -16.42
C LEU A 150 -3.49 7.00 -17.54
N PHE A 151 -4.63 6.32 -17.72
CA PHE A 151 -4.79 5.18 -18.61
C PHE A 151 -5.80 5.45 -19.74
N SER A 152 -6.19 6.71 -19.95
CA SER A 152 -7.01 7.13 -21.09
C SER A 152 -6.19 7.09 -22.38
N ASP A 153 -6.88 6.93 -23.53
CA ASP A 153 -6.24 6.75 -24.84
C ASP A 153 -5.31 7.90 -25.26
N GLY A 154 -5.49 9.09 -24.68
CA GLY A 154 -4.62 10.25 -24.90
C GLY A 154 -3.38 10.30 -24.00
N ASN A 155 -3.32 9.52 -22.92
CA ASN A 155 -2.21 9.58 -21.96
C ASN A 155 -1.12 8.55 -22.33
N ARG A 156 0.12 9.04 -22.46
CA ARG A 156 1.28 8.21 -22.83
C ARG A 156 1.67 7.19 -21.76
N LEU A 157 1.22 7.34 -20.50
CA LEU A 157 1.44 6.35 -19.45
C LEU A 157 0.76 5.02 -19.77
N SER A 158 -0.42 5.04 -20.39
CA SER A 158 -1.14 3.83 -20.80
C SER A 158 -0.33 2.94 -21.76
N LYS A 159 0.51 3.54 -22.59
CA LYS A 159 1.38 2.84 -23.56
C LYS A 159 2.67 2.28 -22.93
N ASN A 160 2.96 2.64 -21.67
CA ASN A 160 4.19 2.30 -20.96
C ASN A 160 3.93 1.45 -19.70
N ILE A 161 2.83 0.68 -19.68
CA ILE A 161 2.47 -0.18 -18.53
C ILE A 161 3.62 -1.12 -18.16
N ASP A 162 4.29 -1.76 -19.13
CA ASP A 162 5.43 -2.65 -18.87
C ASP A 162 6.60 -1.94 -18.17
N SER A 163 6.83 -0.68 -18.54
CA SER A 163 7.85 0.14 -17.87
C SER A 163 7.43 0.49 -16.45
N LEU A 164 6.15 0.82 -16.21
CA LEU A 164 5.62 1.03 -14.86
C LEU A 164 5.73 -0.24 -14.01
N LEU A 165 5.47 -1.42 -14.59
CA LEU A 165 5.66 -2.71 -13.91
C LEU A 165 7.14 -2.98 -13.56
N SER A 166 8.05 -2.53 -14.41
CA SER A 166 9.49 -2.59 -14.14
C SER A 166 9.88 -1.67 -12.98
N ILE A 167 9.33 -0.45 -12.95
CA ILE A 167 9.51 0.51 -11.85
C ILE A 167 8.95 -0.04 -10.54
N PHE A 168 7.77 -0.66 -10.57
CA PHE A 168 7.17 -1.29 -9.39
C PHE A 168 8.08 -2.33 -8.73
N ASN A 169 8.86 -3.05 -9.54
CA ASN A 169 9.86 -4.02 -9.08
C ASN A 169 11.25 -3.40 -8.87
N GLN A 170 11.36 -2.06 -8.91
CA GLN A 170 12.63 -1.32 -8.78
C GLN A 170 13.72 -1.78 -9.76
N ARG A 171 13.31 -2.26 -10.95
CA ARG A 171 14.27 -2.65 -11.98
C ARG A 171 14.90 -1.43 -12.63
N PRO A 172 16.20 -1.45 -12.97
CA PRO A 172 16.87 -0.35 -13.65
C PRO A 172 16.17 0.03 -14.96
N ILE A 173 16.08 1.33 -15.22
CA ILE A 173 15.54 1.88 -16.47
C ILE A 173 16.65 2.56 -17.22
N SER A 174 16.88 2.14 -18.47
CA SER A 174 17.78 2.83 -19.40
C SER A 174 16.98 3.58 -20.46
N LEU A 175 17.26 4.87 -20.64
CA LEU A 175 16.73 5.67 -21.72
C LEU A 175 17.75 5.84 -22.82
N ASN A 176 17.47 5.23 -23.97
CA ASN A 176 18.27 5.35 -25.18
C ASN A 176 17.45 6.08 -26.24
N ARG A 177 17.43 7.41 -26.23
CA ARG A 177 16.80 8.19 -27.30
C ARG A 177 17.84 8.61 -28.33
N LYS A 178 17.46 8.57 -29.61
CA LYS A 178 18.34 9.01 -30.71
C LYS A 178 18.74 10.48 -30.65
N THR A 179 17.97 11.30 -29.90
CA THR A 179 18.18 12.75 -29.76
C THR A 179 18.93 13.16 -28.51
N ASP A 180 19.09 12.28 -27.52
CA ASP A 180 19.80 12.61 -26.28
C ASP A 180 21.25 12.16 -26.39
N SER A 181 22.19 13.11 -26.23
CA SER A 181 23.63 12.84 -26.18
C SER A 181 24.02 12.04 -24.91
N GLU A 182 23.18 12.01 -23.88
CA GLU A 182 23.42 11.31 -22.64
C GLU A 182 22.48 10.09 -22.48
N LYS A 183 23.11 8.93 -22.33
CA LYS A 183 22.40 7.70 -21.92
C LYS A 183 22.07 7.80 -20.42
N LYS A 184 20.79 7.94 -20.07
CA LYS A 184 20.37 7.99 -18.67
C LYS A 184 20.07 6.58 -18.15
N LEU A 185 20.67 6.23 -17.00
CA LEU A 185 20.43 4.98 -16.28
C LEU A 185 19.93 5.30 -14.87
N ILE A 186 18.65 5.02 -14.61
CA ILE A 186 18.08 5.07 -13.26
C ILE A 186 18.20 3.68 -12.68
N ARG A 187 19.10 3.49 -11.71
CA ARG A 187 19.41 2.16 -11.16
C ARG A 187 18.32 1.64 -10.26
N ASN A 188 17.75 2.49 -9.41
CA ASN A 188 16.79 2.11 -8.38
C ASN A 188 15.58 3.06 -8.41
N PRO A 189 14.74 3.02 -9.46
CA PRO A 189 13.58 3.88 -9.52
C PRO A 189 12.61 3.53 -8.39
N SER A 190 12.12 4.53 -7.65
CA SER A 190 11.10 4.34 -6.62
C SER A 190 9.91 5.23 -6.91
N LEU A 191 8.79 4.61 -7.28
CA LEU A 191 7.53 5.27 -7.61
C LEU A 191 6.39 4.70 -6.78
N GLY A 192 5.98 5.44 -5.75
CA GLY A 192 4.68 5.25 -5.10
C GLY A 192 3.57 5.77 -6.02
N LEU A 193 2.40 5.18 -5.93
CA LEU A 193 1.22 5.66 -6.65
C LEU A 193 0.01 5.64 -5.72
N ILE A 194 -0.73 6.74 -5.67
CA ILE A 194 -2.04 6.83 -5.02
C ILE A 194 -2.99 7.61 -5.90
N GLY A 195 -4.20 7.10 -6.04
CA GLY A 195 -5.22 7.83 -6.79
C GLY A 195 -6.62 7.29 -6.59
N GLY A 196 -7.59 8.16 -6.86
CA GLY A 196 -8.99 7.85 -6.69
C GLY A 196 -9.63 7.28 -7.93
N PHE A 197 -10.67 6.49 -7.79
CA PHE A 197 -11.64 6.24 -8.85
C PHE A 197 -13.03 5.90 -8.30
N GLN A 198 -14.04 5.98 -9.15
CA GLN A 198 -15.41 5.72 -8.77
C GLN A 198 -15.77 4.26 -9.01
N HIS A 199 -16.56 3.65 -8.11
CA HIS A 199 -17.06 2.27 -8.26
C HIS A 199 -17.61 1.96 -9.64
N LYS A 200 -18.41 2.88 -10.21
CA LYS A 200 -19.01 2.72 -11.53
C LYS A 200 -18.00 2.65 -12.69
N LEU A 201 -16.74 3.01 -12.44
CA LEU A 201 -15.66 3.00 -13.42
C LEU A 201 -14.73 1.79 -13.26
N LEU A 202 -15.05 0.88 -12.34
CA LEU A 202 -14.24 -0.32 -12.06
C LEU A 202 -14.00 -1.13 -13.34
N ASP A 203 -15.05 -1.43 -14.10
CA ASP A 203 -14.93 -2.22 -15.32
C ASP A 203 -14.02 -1.55 -16.38
N LYS A 204 -14.02 -0.21 -16.43
CA LYS A 204 -13.06 0.53 -17.27
C LYS A 204 -11.63 0.44 -16.73
N PHE A 205 -11.45 0.43 -15.42
CA PHE A 205 -10.12 0.33 -14.80
C PHE A 205 -9.50 -1.04 -15.01
N ILE A 206 -10.27 -2.12 -14.86
CA ILE A 206 -9.77 -3.50 -14.99
C ILE A 206 -9.69 -3.98 -16.45
N GLY A 207 -10.42 -3.36 -17.36
CA GLY A 207 -10.46 -3.73 -18.78
C GLY A 207 -9.21 -3.35 -19.59
N ASN A 208 -9.27 -3.52 -20.91
CA ASN A 208 -8.23 -3.18 -21.89
C ASN A 208 -6.88 -3.91 -21.62
N GLY A 209 -6.91 -5.19 -21.23
CA GLY A 209 -5.71 -6.00 -21.02
C GLY A 209 -4.94 -5.67 -19.72
N ARG A 210 -5.45 -4.74 -18.89
CA ARG A 210 -4.75 -4.37 -17.64
C ARG A 210 -4.84 -5.42 -16.56
N MET A 211 -5.91 -6.21 -16.56
CA MET A 211 -6.04 -7.37 -15.68
C MET A 211 -5.04 -8.45 -16.12
N GLU A 212 -5.04 -8.80 -17.39
CA GLU A 212 -4.21 -9.84 -17.98
C GLU A 212 -2.70 -9.51 -17.91
N SER A 213 -2.33 -8.23 -17.98
CA SER A 213 -0.94 -7.79 -17.77
C SER A 213 -0.48 -7.88 -16.31
N GLY A 214 -1.40 -8.17 -15.38
CA GLY A 214 -1.15 -8.14 -13.95
C GLY A 214 -0.93 -6.74 -13.37
N PHE A 215 -1.23 -5.68 -14.15
CA PHE A 215 -1.12 -4.30 -13.70
C PHE A 215 -2.10 -4.01 -12.56
N VAL A 216 -3.37 -4.36 -12.73
CA VAL A 216 -4.42 -4.18 -11.71
C VAL A 216 -4.09 -4.93 -10.44
N MET A 217 -3.48 -6.11 -10.55
CA MET A 217 -3.11 -6.97 -9.42
C MET A 217 -2.02 -6.37 -8.51
N ARG A 218 -1.40 -5.26 -8.94
CA ARG A 218 -0.40 -4.53 -8.16
C ARG A 218 -0.97 -3.36 -7.36
N PHE A 219 -2.29 -3.17 -7.41
CA PHE A 219 -2.92 -2.15 -6.58
C PHE A 219 -3.47 -2.74 -5.28
N LEU A 220 -3.24 -2.03 -4.20
CA LEU A 220 -3.96 -2.20 -2.96
C LEU A 220 -5.23 -1.35 -3.02
N PHE A 221 -6.38 -1.98 -2.86
CA PHE A 221 -7.67 -1.30 -3.01
C PHE A 221 -8.23 -0.89 -1.66
N THR A 222 -8.58 0.37 -1.53
CA THR A 222 -9.16 0.95 -0.33
C THR A 222 -10.58 1.40 -0.59
N LEU A 223 -11.54 0.78 0.07
CA LEU A 223 -12.94 1.15 0.03
C LEU A 223 -13.27 2.11 1.17
N ARG A 224 -14.33 2.89 0.96
CA ARG A 224 -14.87 3.77 2.00
C ARG A 224 -15.24 2.99 3.26
N SER A 225 -14.92 3.56 4.42
CA SER A 225 -15.38 3.04 5.71
C SER A 225 -16.92 3.11 5.81
N GLU A 226 -17.54 2.09 6.42
CA GLU A 226 -18.97 2.14 6.77
C GLU A 226 -19.23 2.90 8.07
N VAL A 227 -18.21 3.16 8.87
CA VAL A 227 -18.35 3.92 10.09
C VAL A 227 -18.77 5.35 9.72
N ARG A 228 -19.96 5.72 10.15
CA ARG A 228 -20.48 7.08 9.97
C ARG A 228 -20.39 7.81 11.29
N HIS A 229 -19.62 8.88 11.30
CA HIS A 229 -19.61 9.81 12.43
C HIS A 229 -20.71 10.87 12.25
N LYS A 230 -21.17 11.41 13.37
CA LYS A 230 -22.05 12.58 13.34
C LYS A 230 -21.29 13.72 12.66
N LEU A 231 -21.95 14.39 11.71
CA LEU A 231 -21.34 15.55 11.05
C LEU A 231 -21.13 16.66 12.08
N ILE A 232 -19.90 16.90 12.41
CA ILE A 232 -19.42 18.01 13.24
C ILE A 232 -18.39 18.75 12.38
N ILE A 233 -18.44 20.07 12.38
CA ILE A 233 -17.39 20.91 11.78
C ILE A 233 -16.68 21.60 12.92
N LYS A 234 -15.45 21.22 13.16
CA LYS A 234 -14.60 21.78 14.20
C LYS A 234 -13.16 21.80 13.71
N ASP A 235 -12.44 22.87 14.05
CA ASP A 235 -11.02 22.93 13.78
C ASP A 235 -10.29 21.81 14.50
N ALA A 236 -9.28 21.24 13.84
CA ALA A 236 -8.44 20.22 14.44
C ALA A 236 -7.61 20.82 15.59
N ASN A 237 -7.33 20.02 16.60
CA ASN A 237 -6.46 20.41 17.68
C ASN A 237 -5.05 20.71 17.14
N PRO A 238 -4.52 21.96 17.26
CA PRO A 238 -3.22 22.32 16.72
C PRO A 238 -2.10 21.42 17.20
N LYS A 239 -2.11 21.00 18.48
CA LYS A 239 -1.11 20.09 19.02
C LYS A 239 -1.07 18.75 18.30
N ILE A 240 -2.22 18.17 17.94
CA ILE A 240 -2.28 16.89 17.20
C ILE A 240 -1.70 17.08 15.79
N VAL A 241 -1.96 18.23 15.17
CA VAL A 241 -1.44 18.57 13.84
C VAL A 241 0.09 18.75 13.90
N ASP A 242 0.59 19.49 14.91
CA ASP A 242 2.02 19.73 15.11
C ASP A 242 2.75 18.41 15.41
N ASP A 243 2.23 17.59 16.33
CA ASP A 243 2.81 16.27 16.68
C ASP A 243 2.94 15.36 15.43
N TYR A 244 1.91 15.36 14.55
CA TYR A 244 1.96 14.62 13.29
C TYR A 244 3.00 15.17 12.31
N THR A 245 3.05 16.50 12.16
CA THR A 245 4.02 17.17 11.29
C THR A 245 5.45 16.89 11.74
N ASP A 246 5.72 16.95 13.04
CA ASP A 246 7.02 16.62 13.63
C ASP A 246 7.38 15.14 13.39
N PHE A 247 6.40 14.24 13.49
CA PHE A 247 6.61 12.83 13.17
C PHE A 247 7.01 12.62 11.70
N ILE A 248 6.34 13.31 10.76
CA ILE A 248 6.71 13.24 9.34
C ILE A 248 8.07 13.87 9.09
N ALA A 249 8.40 14.97 9.78
CA ALA A 249 9.73 15.57 9.69
C ALA A 249 10.84 14.60 10.12
N LYS A 250 10.61 13.80 11.17
CA LYS A 250 11.54 12.72 11.57
C LYS A 250 11.67 11.64 10.48
N LEU A 251 10.57 11.22 9.86
CA LEU A 251 10.62 10.29 8.72
C LEU A 251 11.43 10.84 7.55
N LEU A 252 11.35 12.14 7.28
CA LEU A 252 12.14 12.80 6.25
C LEU A 252 13.65 12.80 6.58
N THR A 253 14.04 12.92 7.84
CA THR A 253 15.46 12.87 8.23
C THR A 253 16.12 11.52 7.97
N VAL A 254 15.34 10.42 8.02
CA VAL A 254 15.85 9.07 7.70
C VAL A 254 16.36 8.99 6.25
N GLN A 255 15.82 9.82 5.35
CA GLN A 255 16.21 9.88 3.94
C GLN A 255 17.49 10.69 3.67
N GLN A 256 17.68 11.79 4.37
CA GLN A 256 18.70 12.79 4.02
C GLN A 256 20.14 12.27 4.12
N TYR A 257 20.38 11.18 4.85
CA TYR A 257 21.70 10.66 5.14
C TYR A 257 22.10 9.41 4.34
N ASN A 258 21.18 8.82 3.55
CA ASN A 258 21.43 7.55 2.87
C ASN A 258 21.53 7.72 1.36
N THR A 259 22.73 7.57 0.80
CA THR A 259 22.99 7.54 -0.65
C THR A 259 22.92 6.13 -1.24
N GLU A 260 22.95 5.09 -0.39
CA GLU A 260 22.92 3.68 -0.79
C GLU A 260 21.69 2.97 -0.26
N ILE A 261 21.18 1.99 -1.02
CA ILE A 261 20.06 1.16 -0.57
C ILE A 261 20.52 0.23 0.55
N LYS A 262 19.80 0.27 1.67
CA LYS A 262 19.97 -0.66 2.79
C LYS A 262 18.96 -1.81 2.66
N ASP A 263 19.46 -3.03 2.61
CA ASP A 263 18.66 -4.24 2.70
C ASP A 263 18.46 -4.59 4.17
N ILE A 264 17.20 -4.61 4.62
CA ILE A 264 16.83 -4.86 6.01
C ILE A 264 16.28 -6.29 6.13
N PRO A 265 16.99 -7.21 6.79
CA PRO A 265 16.58 -8.60 6.89
C PRO A 265 15.38 -8.78 7.83
N LEU A 266 14.58 -9.80 7.57
CA LEU A 266 13.60 -10.31 8.53
C LEU A 266 14.35 -11.07 9.64
N ASN A 267 13.94 -10.91 10.91
CA ASN A 267 14.44 -11.79 11.96
C ASN A 267 13.89 -13.22 11.81
N VAL A 268 14.42 -14.16 12.56
CA VAL A 268 14.07 -15.59 12.44
C VAL A 268 12.56 -15.79 12.67
N GLU A 269 12.01 -15.18 13.72
CA GLU A 269 10.60 -15.30 14.06
C GLU A 269 9.69 -14.64 13.01
N ALA A 270 10.12 -13.53 12.41
CA ALA A 270 9.42 -12.86 11.31
C ALA A 270 9.36 -13.75 10.06
N LEU A 271 10.49 -14.40 9.76
CA LEU A 271 10.58 -15.32 8.61
C LEU A 271 9.71 -16.56 8.83
N GLU A 272 9.64 -17.12 10.03
CA GLU A 272 8.75 -18.22 10.36
C GLU A 272 7.28 -17.85 10.16
N VAL A 273 6.85 -16.70 10.70
CA VAL A 273 5.48 -16.19 10.51
C VAL A 273 5.15 -15.99 9.04
N PHE A 274 6.07 -15.40 8.28
CA PHE A 274 5.87 -15.20 6.85
C PHE A 274 5.77 -16.52 6.08
N ASN A 275 6.62 -17.49 6.36
CA ASN A 275 6.58 -18.81 5.72
C ASN A 275 5.30 -19.57 6.05
N ASP A 276 4.81 -19.51 7.29
CA ASP A 276 3.54 -20.12 7.68
C ASP A 276 2.37 -19.50 6.90
N TRP A 277 2.34 -18.16 6.80
CA TRP A 277 1.34 -17.46 6.00
C TRP A 277 1.41 -17.86 4.51
N ARG A 278 2.62 -17.94 3.93
CA ARG A 278 2.82 -18.37 2.53
C ARG A 278 2.27 -19.74 2.25
N ASN A 279 2.50 -20.71 3.15
CA ASN A 279 1.98 -22.05 3.02
C ASN A 279 0.46 -22.06 3.01
N ILE A 280 -0.18 -21.29 3.92
CA ILE A 280 -1.64 -21.14 3.95
C ILE A 280 -2.14 -20.45 2.68
N ASN A 281 -1.49 -19.37 2.25
CA ASN A 281 -1.85 -18.67 1.02
C ASN A 281 -1.80 -19.59 -0.20
N ARG A 282 -0.79 -20.48 -0.28
CA ARG A 282 -0.67 -21.49 -1.34
C ARG A 282 -1.83 -22.48 -1.30
N GLU A 283 -2.14 -23.07 -0.13
CA GLU A 283 -3.26 -23.99 0.04
C GLU A 283 -4.59 -23.35 -0.40
N VAL A 284 -4.83 -22.10 0.02
CA VAL A 284 -6.02 -21.34 -0.39
C VAL A 284 -6.05 -21.14 -1.91
N ARG A 285 -4.93 -20.77 -2.52
CA ARG A 285 -4.84 -20.55 -3.97
C ARG A 285 -5.05 -21.83 -4.79
N ASP A 286 -4.56 -22.96 -4.32
CA ASP A 286 -4.72 -24.26 -4.98
C ASP A 286 -6.19 -24.70 -5.02
N GLU A 287 -6.99 -24.28 -4.03
CA GLU A 287 -8.41 -24.58 -3.96
C GLU A 287 -9.31 -23.52 -4.65
N LEU A 288 -8.77 -22.33 -4.96
CA LEU A 288 -9.54 -21.24 -5.57
C LEU A 288 -9.89 -21.53 -7.03
N LYS A 289 -11.21 -21.44 -7.33
CA LYS A 289 -11.74 -21.50 -8.70
C LYS A 289 -11.78 -20.16 -9.43
N CYS A 290 -11.52 -19.06 -8.70
CA CYS A 290 -11.51 -17.70 -9.23
C CYS A 290 -10.07 -17.33 -9.63
N GLY A 291 -9.79 -17.26 -10.94
CA GLY A 291 -8.46 -16.96 -11.48
C GLY A 291 -7.92 -15.63 -11.02
N GLU A 292 -8.76 -14.58 -11.08
CA GLU A 292 -8.39 -13.21 -10.72
C GLU A 292 -8.02 -13.09 -9.23
N MET A 293 -8.74 -13.78 -8.37
CA MET A 293 -8.44 -13.82 -6.95
C MET A 293 -7.16 -14.60 -6.65
N ASN A 294 -6.92 -15.69 -7.37
CA ASN A 294 -5.69 -16.48 -7.28
C ASN A 294 -4.47 -15.64 -7.68
N GLU A 295 -4.57 -14.88 -8.79
CA GLU A 295 -3.52 -13.98 -9.24
C GLU A 295 -3.26 -12.86 -8.23
N TYR A 296 -4.32 -12.26 -7.67
CA TYR A 296 -4.18 -11.22 -6.66
C TYR A 296 -3.46 -11.73 -5.41
N LEU A 297 -3.87 -12.87 -4.88
CA LEU A 297 -3.22 -13.51 -3.72
C LEU A 297 -1.75 -13.85 -4.00
N SER A 298 -1.40 -14.17 -5.25
CA SER A 298 -0.01 -14.36 -5.67
C SER A 298 0.82 -13.07 -5.56
N LYS A 299 0.24 -11.91 -5.88
CA LYS A 299 0.92 -10.61 -5.76
C LYS A 299 0.98 -10.11 -4.33
N ILE A 300 -0.05 -10.40 -3.53
CA ILE A 300 -0.11 -10.05 -2.10
C ILE A 300 1.04 -10.70 -1.33
N GLU A 301 1.56 -11.85 -1.74
CA GLU A 301 2.73 -12.47 -1.12
C GLU A 301 3.94 -11.51 -1.08
N GLY A 302 4.22 -10.81 -2.19
CA GLY A 302 5.28 -9.80 -2.25
C GLY A 302 4.96 -8.52 -1.46
N TYR A 303 3.68 -8.24 -1.17
CA TYR A 303 3.31 -7.07 -0.40
C TYR A 303 3.58 -7.21 1.09
N ILE A 304 3.63 -8.42 1.65
CA ILE A 304 3.90 -8.59 3.08
C ILE A 304 5.26 -8.01 3.47
N PRO A 305 6.39 -8.37 2.86
CA PRO A 305 7.67 -7.76 3.19
C PRO A 305 7.71 -6.25 2.89
N ARG A 306 7.02 -5.76 1.85
CA ARG A 306 6.91 -4.32 1.55
C ARG A 306 6.17 -3.55 2.65
N LEU A 307 5.07 -4.08 3.14
CA LEU A 307 4.30 -3.49 4.24
C LEU A 307 5.00 -3.67 5.59
N ALA A 308 5.69 -4.79 5.80
CA ALA A 308 6.42 -5.05 7.03
C ALA A 308 7.54 -4.02 7.25
N ILE A 309 8.32 -3.70 6.21
CA ILE A 309 9.36 -2.66 6.36
C ILE A 309 8.76 -1.28 6.58
N VAL A 310 7.58 -0.97 6.00
CA VAL A 310 6.85 0.28 6.27
C VAL A 310 6.43 0.34 7.75
N VAL A 311 5.83 -0.73 8.28
CA VAL A 311 5.40 -0.80 9.68
C VAL A 311 6.60 -0.70 10.63
N GLU A 312 7.67 -1.46 10.36
CA GLU A 312 8.89 -1.42 11.17
C GLU A 312 9.51 -0.01 11.18
N MET A 313 9.57 0.67 10.03
CA MET A 313 10.10 2.03 9.94
C MET A 313 9.28 3.01 10.78
N VAL A 314 7.95 2.94 10.67
CA VAL A 314 7.04 3.79 11.45
C VAL A 314 7.25 3.58 12.96
N ASP A 315 7.40 2.33 13.39
CA ASP A 315 7.64 2.00 14.80
C ASP A 315 9.01 2.52 15.27
N ARG A 316 10.07 2.30 14.48
CA ARG A 316 11.43 2.76 14.82
C ARG A 316 11.51 4.28 14.91
N VAL A 317 10.96 5.00 13.94
CA VAL A 317 10.94 6.47 13.95
C VAL A 317 10.16 7.00 15.16
N ASN A 318 9.03 6.35 15.49
CA ASN A 318 8.25 6.72 16.67
C ASN A 318 9.05 6.57 17.98
N ASN A 319 9.91 5.55 18.05
CA ASN A 319 10.74 5.26 19.21
C ASN A 319 12.12 5.95 19.15
N ASN A 320 12.39 6.76 18.10
CA ASN A 320 13.69 7.38 17.79
C ASN A 320 14.84 6.35 17.64
N ASP A 321 14.52 5.18 17.11
CA ASP A 321 15.46 4.08 16.87
C ASP A 321 15.82 3.95 15.38
N GLU A 322 17.00 3.38 15.10
CA GLU A 322 17.41 3.02 13.74
C GLU A 322 16.80 1.66 13.33
N ILE A 323 16.35 1.56 12.07
CA ILE A 323 15.91 0.28 11.52
C ILE A 323 17.12 -0.58 11.13
N LYS A 324 17.21 -1.79 11.72
CA LYS A 324 18.28 -2.78 11.44
C LYS A 324 17.74 -4.15 11.06
N ILE A 325 16.50 -4.43 11.44
CA ILE A 325 15.86 -5.72 11.27
C ILE A 325 14.35 -5.54 11.21
N ILE A 326 13.68 -6.36 10.43
CA ILE A 326 12.21 -6.41 10.40
C ILE A 326 11.76 -7.46 11.42
N SER A 327 10.97 -7.00 12.39
CA SER A 327 10.51 -7.83 13.51
C SER A 327 9.31 -8.71 13.13
N LYS A 328 9.08 -9.75 13.94
CA LYS A 328 7.85 -10.55 13.94
C LYS A 328 6.60 -9.67 14.01
N TYR A 329 6.60 -8.66 14.88
CA TYR A 329 5.50 -7.72 15.05
C TYR A 329 5.14 -7.02 13.71
N ALA A 330 6.15 -6.52 12.99
CA ALA A 330 5.94 -5.84 11.72
C ALA A 330 5.34 -6.77 10.65
N VAL A 331 5.80 -8.04 10.58
CA VAL A 331 5.25 -9.02 9.64
C VAL A 331 3.80 -9.38 10.01
N GLU A 332 3.47 -9.58 11.29
CA GLU A 332 2.09 -9.83 11.72
C GLU A 332 1.16 -8.66 11.35
N ARG A 333 1.60 -7.41 11.53
CA ARG A 333 0.83 -6.22 11.11
C ARG A 333 0.69 -6.11 9.59
N ALA A 334 1.73 -6.45 8.85
CA ALA A 334 1.68 -6.52 7.38
C ALA A 334 0.66 -7.56 6.90
N ILE A 335 0.56 -8.70 7.58
CA ILE A 335 -0.47 -9.73 7.30
C ILE A 335 -1.88 -9.19 7.59
N ASP A 336 -2.08 -8.47 8.70
CA ASP A 336 -3.36 -7.83 9.01
C ASP A 336 -3.75 -6.80 7.92
N LEU A 337 -2.78 -6.00 7.45
CA LEU A 337 -2.97 -5.06 6.34
C LEU A 337 -3.33 -5.76 5.03
N THR A 338 -2.62 -6.83 4.69
CA THR A 338 -2.92 -7.57 3.46
C THR A 338 -4.29 -8.21 3.51
N ALA A 339 -4.74 -8.71 4.67
CA ALA A 339 -6.09 -9.25 4.83
C ALA A 339 -7.16 -8.18 4.57
N TYR A 340 -6.93 -6.94 5.02
CA TYR A 340 -7.80 -5.79 4.72
C TYR A 340 -7.89 -5.54 3.21
N TYR A 341 -6.77 -5.46 2.50
CA TYR A 341 -6.76 -5.18 1.06
C TYR A 341 -7.33 -6.35 0.23
N VAL A 342 -7.08 -7.59 0.63
CA VAL A 342 -7.66 -8.79 0.00
C VAL A 342 -9.19 -8.76 0.09
N ALA A 343 -9.74 -8.43 1.25
CA ALA A 343 -11.20 -8.35 1.42
C ALA A 343 -11.81 -7.21 0.59
N ASN A 344 -11.11 -6.08 0.44
CA ASN A 344 -11.55 -4.99 -0.43
C ASN A 344 -11.53 -5.39 -1.91
N PHE A 345 -10.48 -6.05 -2.37
CA PHE A 345 -10.41 -6.54 -3.75
C PHE A 345 -11.51 -7.57 -4.04
N GLU A 346 -11.73 -8.50 -3.13
CA GLU A 346 -12.83 -9.47 -3.23
C GLU A 346 -14.20 -8.79 -3.32
N HIS A 347 -14.42 -7.73 -2.54
CA HIS A 347 -15.66 -6.95 -2.60
C HIS A 347 -15.84 -6.29 -3.98
N LEU A 348 -14.76 -5.71 -4.53
CA LEU A 348 -14.78 -5.09 -5.85
C LEU A 348 -15.07 -6.11 -6.96
N LEU A 349 -14.44 -7.29 -6.91
CA LEU A 349 -14.69 -8.36 -7.89
C LEU A 349 -16.17 -8.77 -7.95
N LYS A 350 -16.85 -8.80 -6.80
CA LYS A 350 -18.29 -9.10 -6.73
C LYS A 350 -19.16 -8.03 -7.40
N GLY A 351 -18.68 -6.80 -7.49
CA GLY A 351 -19.37 -5.67 -8.13
C GLY A 351 -19.06 -5.52 -9.63
N SER A 352 -18.08 -6.21 -10.18
CA SER A 352 -17.65 -6.07 -11.57
C SER A 352 -18.51 -6.91 -12.53
N LYS A 353 -18.99 -6.28 -13.61
CA LYS A 353 -19.74 -6.95 -14.68
C LYS A 353 -18.83 -7.74 -15.61
N ILE A 354 -17.58 -7.30 -15.80
CA ILE A 354 -16.59 -7.98 -16.66
C ILE A 354 -16.25 -9.35 -16.06
N ILE A 355 -16.11 -9.41 -14.72
CA ILE A 355 -15.74 -10.64 -14.01
C ILE A 355 -16.94 -11.53 -13.77
N LEU A 356 -18.15 -10.97 -13.63
CA LEU A 356 -19.41 -11.69 -13.48
C LEU A 356 -19.96 -12.24 -14.81
N GLY A 357 -19.25 -12.08 -15.92
CA GLY A 357 -19.65 -12.58 -17.24
C GLY A 357 -20.29 -13.95 -17.18
N ASP A 358 -21.55 -14.07 -17.64
CA ASP A 358 -22.52 -15.15 -17.49
C ASP A 358 -22.99 -15.44 -16.06
N ALA A 359 -24.17 -14.93 -15.76
CA ALA A 359 -24.87 -14.94 -14.47
C ALA A 359 -25.12 -16.29 -13.81
N ASN A 360 -24.60 -17.41 -14.33
CA ASN A 360 -24.86 -18.78 -13.85
C ASN A 360 -23.65 -19.48 -13.22
N LYS A 361 -22.47 -18.86 -13.14
CA LYS A 361 -21.37 -19.44 -12.36
C LYS A 361 -21.29 -18.72 -11.02
N LYS A 362 -21.87 -19.29 -9.98
CA LYS A 362 -21.56 -18.96 -8.59
C LYS A 362 -20.05 -19.13 -8.41
N ARG A 363 -19.29 -18.04 -8.49
CA ARG A 363 -17.86 -18.04 -8.16
C ARG A 363 -17.75 -18.06 -6.65
N SER A 364 -17.11 -19.07 -6.10
CA SER A 364 -16.78 -19.10 -4.68
C SER A 364 -15.70 -18.04 -4.42
N CYS A 365 -15.98 -17.14 -3.51
CA CYS A 365 -14.98 -16.18 -3.04
C CYS A 365 -14.09 -16.79 -1.95
N VAL A 366 -13.02 -16.11 -1.57
CA VAL A 366 -12.11 -16.57 -0.51
C VAL A 366 -12.87 -16.89 0.78
N ALA A 367 -13.87 -16.05 1.15
CA ALA A 367 -14.71 -16.30 2.31
C ALA A 367 -15.59 -17.54 2.17
N ASP A 368 -16.12 -17.82 0.95
CA ASP A 368 -16.91 -19.02 0.68
C ASP A 368 -16.03 -20.27 0.61
N LEU A 369 -14.81 -20.12 0.08
CA LEU A 369 -13.80 -21.19 0.11
C LEU A 369 -13.40 -21.52 1.54
N MET A 370 -13.13 -20.53 2.37
CA MET A 370 -12.82 -20.71 3.79
C MET A 370 -13.99 -21.33 4.57
N LYS A 371 -15.23 -21.08 4.15
CA LYS A 371 -16.43 -21.79 4.68
C LYS A 371 -16.51 -23.22 4.15
N SER A 372 -16.03 -23.49 2.93
CA SER A 372 -16.07 -24.81 2.27
C SER A 372 -14.91 -25.72 2.67
N LEU A 373 -13.82 -25.17 3.23
CA LEU A 373 -12.78 -25.96 3.87
C LEU A 373 -13.46 -26.90 4.87
N THR A 374 -13.28 -28.22 4.70
CA THR A 374 -13.90 -29.16 5.60
C THR A 374 -13.64 -28.75 7.04
N PRO A 375 -14.62 -28.81 7.94
CA PRO A 375 -14.47 -28.35 9.34
C PRO A 375 -13.20 -28.88 10.01
N LYS A 376 -12.73 -30.06 9.56
CA LYS A 376 -11.51 -30.70 10.03
C LYS A 376 -10.21 -29.99 9.62
N VAL A 377 -10.11 -29.59 8.33
CA VAL A 377 -8.93 -28.85 7.80
C VAL A 377 -8.86 -27.47 8.44
N ARG A 378 -10.00 -26.78 8.45
CA ARG A 378 -10.14 -25.46 9.07
C ARG A 378 -9.72 -25.47 10.54
N LYS A 379 -10.21 -26.46 11.31
CA LYS A 379 -9.87 -26.61 12.73
C LYS A 379 -8.38 -26.89 12.93
N ARG A 380 -7.78 -27.72 12.06
CA ARG A 380 -6.36 -28.04 12.08
C ARG A 380 -5.50 -26.80 11.80
N THR A 381 -5.85 -26.01 10.77
CA THR A 381 -5.13 -24.78 10.41
C THR A 381 -5.21 -23.73 11.50
N VAL A 382 -6.40 -23.46 12.05
CA VAL A 382 -6.60 -22.56 13.19
C VAL A 382 -5.73 -22.97 14.37
N LYS A 383 -5.73 -24.27 14.70
CA LYS A 383 -4.94 -24.79 15.81
C LYS A 383 -3.45 -24.62 15.59
N THR A 384 -2.95 -24.99 14.40
CA THR A 384 -1.52 -24.87 14.06
C THR A 384 -1.05 -23.42 14.19
N LEU A 385 -1.81 -22.45 13.69
CA LEU A 385 -1.47 -21.05 13.82
C LEU A 385 -1.51 -20.54 15.27
N TYR A 386 -2.52 -20.99 16.02
CA TYR A 386 -2.65 -20.60 17.43
C TYR A 386 -1.52 -21.19 18.31
N ASP A 387 -1.20 -22.47 18.09
CA ASP A 387 -0.12 -23.17 18.79
C ASP A 387 1.27 -22.59 18.46
N LYS A 388 1.41 -21.98 17.27
CA LYS A 388 2.61 -21.24 16.86
C LYS A 388 2.65 -19.78 17.36
N GLY A 389 1.69 -19.36 18.18
CA GLY A 389 1.69 -18.06 18.84
C GLY A 389 1.10 -16.91 18.04
N HIS A 390 0.43 -17.18 16.89
CA HIS A 390 -0.29 -16.12 16.17
C HIS A 390 -1.46 -15.60 16.99
N SER A 391 -1.69 -14.29 16.93
CA SER A 391 -2.84 -13.68 17.61
C SER A 391 -4.16 -14.17 17.03
N LYS A 392 -5.22 -14.25 17.85
CA LYS A 392 -6.56 -14.60 17.36
C LYS A 392 -7.06 -13.63 16.29
N VAL A 393 -6.66 -12.36 16.38
CA VAL A 393 -7.02 -11.34 15.39
C VAL A 393 -6.34 -11.65 14.06
N THR A 394 -5.05 -11.93 14.06
CA THR A 394 -4.29 -12.33 12.87
C THR A 394 -4.89 -13.57 12.22
N ILE A 395 -5.18 -14.61 13.01
CA ILE A 395 -5.79 -15.86 12.50
C ILE A 395 -7.19 -15.60 11.92
N SER A 396 -8.02 -14.82 12.63
CA SER A 396 -9.37 -14.43 12.18
C SER A 396 -9.32 -13.72 10.82
N HIS A 397 -8.41 -12.76 10.68
CA HIS A 397 -8.25 -11.99 9.44
C HIS A 397 -7.65 -12.82 8.31
N SER A 398 -6.57 -13.54 8.55
CA SER A 398 -5.87 -14.34 7.52
C SER A 398 -6.73 -15.47 6.96
N LEU A 399 -7.64 -16.02 7.78
CA LEU A 399 -8.51 -17.13 7.39
C LEU A 399 -9.96 -16.68 7.07
N GLY A 400 -10.27 -15.37 7.16
CA GLY A 400 -11.64 -14.88 6.97
C GLY A 400 -12.67 -15.47 7.94
N ILE A 401 -12.23 -15.90 9.14
CA ILE A 401 -13.07 -16.59 10.14
C ILE A 401 -13.56 -15.55 11.16
N PRO A 402 -14.88 -15.44 11.43
CA PRO A 402 -15.37 -14.60 12.51
C PRO A 402 -14.71 -14.95 13.86
N ALA A 403 -14.39 -13.95 14.67
CA ALA A 403 -13.76 -14.15 15.97
C ALA A 403 -14.57 -15.08 16.91
N SER A 404 -15.90 -15.09 16.81
CA SER A 404 -16.78 -16.04 17.52
C SER A 404 -16.50 -17.47 17.10
N THR A 405 -16.47 -17.75 15.80
CA THR A 405 -16.19 -19.10 15.26
C THR A 405 -14.79 -19.57 15.63
N LEU A 406 -13.81 -18.66 15.64
CA LEU A 406 -12.43 -18.94 16.06
C LEU A 406 -12.38 -19.35 17.54
N ASN A 407 -13.08 -18.63 18.42
CA ASN A 407 -13.16 -18.95 19.83
C ASN A 407 -13.82 -20.33 20.06
N ASP A 408 -14.88 -20.66 19.32
CA ASP A 408 -15.55 -21.95 19.40
C ASP A 408 -14.63 -23.09 18.95
N GLN A 409 -13.86 -22.90 17.90
CA GLN A 409 -12.90 -23.89 17.40
C GLN A 409 -11.74 -24.13 18.38
N LEU A 410 -11.26 -23.09 19.08
CA LEU A 410 -10.20 -23.18 20.07
C LEU A 410 -10.69 -23.68 21.44
N SER A 411 -11.96 -23.43 21.79
CA SER A 411 -12.55 -23.83 23.10
C SER A 411 -13.07 -25.26 23.12
N SER A 412 -13.52 -25.81 21.97
CA SER A 412 -14.05 -27.15 21.89
C SER A 412 -13.06 -28.27 22.26
N GLU A 413 -11.75 -27.97 22.31
CA GLU A 413 -10.69 -28.90 22.64
C GLU A 413 -10.24 -28.88 24.13
N ARG A 414 -10.50 -27.80 24.86
CA ARG A 414 -10.26 -27.79 26.31
C ARG A 414 -11.20 -28.78 27.02
N LYS A 415 -12.39 -29.04 26.45
CA LYS A 415 -13.34 -30.04 26.98
C LYS A 415 -12.95 -31.49 26.68
N ASN A 416 -12.11 -31.75 25.67
CA ASN A 416 -11.69 -33.11 25.30
C ASN A 416 -10.35 -33.54 25.91
N LYS A 417 -9.61 -32.67 26.60
CA LYS A 417 -8.39 -33.03 27.36
C LYS A 417 -8.64 -33.24 28.85
N GLY A 418 -9.88 -33.15 29.29
CA GLY A 418 -10.32 -33.39 30.67
C GLY A 418 -11.20 -34.62 30.86
N LYS A 419 -11.13 -35.60 29.91
CA LYS A 419 -11.71 -36.93 30.10
C LYS A 419 -10.66 -38.02 29.90
#